data_1f04a10a3554ddb09beea8839fb88c6c
#
_entry.id   1f04a10a3554ddb09beea8839fb88c6c
#
_cell.length_a   1.000
_cell.length_b   1.000
_cell.length_c   1.000
_cell.angle_alpha   90.00
_cell.angle_beta   90.00
_cell.angle_gamma   90.00
#
_symmetry.space_group_name_H-M   'P 1'
#
loop_
_entity.id
_entity.type
_entity.pdbx_description
1 polymer ?
#
loop_
_entity_poly.entity_id
_entity_poly.type
_entity_poly.pdbx_seq_one_letter_code
_entity_poly.pdbx_strand_id
1 'polypeptide(L)'
;MISIVKSRSFGLAAVMTLICSVAGIFIAKLPYLNLIGALVIALLLGISLQVLPVGVREEAAPGIGFISNKFLRLGIILLGFRLNLTKLADAGIKTILVAMLGVSGTIILTYWLSKKFGAEDELAALSACGTGICGAAAVMGVSPQIESRDEERKRENEVLAVAVVCVMGTVFTLLEIVIKPMLGLSDSQFGIVAGGSLHEIAHAIAAGSAFGEASLDSALIMKLSRVLLLAPVALIVGYWYQRRLVKESAADHTQAPKKLPIPWFLGGFILTSILGTFLPFPPVVLDGLVQAAYVFLGMAMAALGISVNFNVIFKRGGTVFGAAAISSLCLMIFMIIMSKLFF
;
A
#
# COMPACT_ATOMS: atom_id res chain seq x y z
N MET A 1 -5.36 -15.60 -20.98
CA MET A 1 -4.73 -14.30 -20.74
C MET A 1 -4.70 -13.41 -21.98
N ILE A 2 -4.19 -13.88 -23.11
CA ILE A 2 -4.09 -13.09 -24.37
C ILE A 2 -5.47 -12.74 -24.92
N SER A 3 -6.48 -13.57 -24.71
CA SER A 3 -7.86 -13.34 -25.16
C SER A 3 -8.54 -12.16 -24.47
N ILE A 4 -8.24 -11.90 -23.19
CA ILE A 4 -8.82 -10.78 -22.45
C ILE A 4 -8.23 -9.44 -22.93
N VAL A 5 -6.91 -9.40 -23.18
CA VAL A 5 -6.24 -8.15 -23.63
C VAL A 5 -6.72 -7.70 -25.02
N LYS A 6 -7.19 -8.63 -25.85
CA LYS A 6 -7.79 -8.32 -27.16
C LYS A 6 -9.30 -8.04 -27.11
N SER A 7 -9.91 -8.13 -25.94
CA SER A 7 -11.36 -7.95 -25.80
C SER A 7 -11.74 -6.47 -25.70
N ARG A 8 -12.95 -6.15 -26.15
CA ARG A 8 -13.55 -4.82 -25.98
C ARG A 8 -13.65 -4.43 -24.49
N SER A 9 -13.92 -5.39 -23.63
CA SER A 9 -13.94 -5.25 -22.17
C SER A 9 -12.64 -4.69 -21.62
N PHE A 10 -11.49 -5.22 -22.04
CA PHE A 10 -10.18 -4.72 -21.62
C PHE A 10 -9.93 -3.31 -22.15
N GLY A 11 -10.23 -3.04 -23.43
CA GLY A 11 -10.05 -1.71 -23.99
C GLY A 11 -10.84 -0.64 -23.23
N LEU A 12 -12.11 -0.93 -22.90
CA LEU A 12 -12.98 -0.04 -22.16
C LEU A 12 -12.47 0.19 -20.73
N ALA A 13 -12.11 -0.88 -20.02
CA ALA A 13 -11.54 -0.83 -18.68
C ALA A 13 -10.19 -0.07 -18.66
N ALA A 14 -9.33 -0.29 -19.66
CA ALA A 14 -8.04 0.38 -19.76
C ALA A 14 -8.18 1.89 -19.96
N VAL A 15 -9.10 2.32 -20.84
CA VAL A 15 -9.35 3.75 -21.05
C VAL A 15 -9.90 4.40 -19.79
N MET A 16 -10.91 3.81 -19.15
CA MET A 16 -11.51 4.33 -17.93
C MET A 16 -10.49 4.47 -16.81
N THR A 17 -9.74 3.42 -16.55
CA THR A 17 -8.75 3.42 -15.45
C THR A 17 -7.53 4.29 -15.75
N LEU A 18 -7.10 4.39 -17.02
CA LEU A 18 -6.01 5.27 -17.44
C LEU A 18 -6.38 6.74 -17.24
N ILE A 19 -7.59 7.14 -17.65
CA ILE A 19 -8.08 8.50 -17.44
C ILE A 19 -8.07 8.84 -15.95
N CYS A 20 -8.58 7.96 -15.08
CA CYS A 20 -8.57 8.16 -13.63
C CYS A 20 -7.14 8.26 -13.07
N SER A 21 -6.23 7.40 -13.55
CA SER A 21 -4.84 7.39 -13.11
C SER A 21 -4.11 8.68 -13.50
N VAL A 22 -4.20 9.07 -14.76
CA VAL A 22 -3.56 10.29 -15.27
C VAL A 22 -4.16 11.53 -14.61
N ALA A 23 -5.51 11.62 -14.52
CA ALA A 23 -6.17 12.70 -13.81
C ALA A 23 -5.76 12.75 -12.34
N GLY A 24 -5.64 11.60 -11.66
CA GLY A 24 -5.16 11.50 -10.28
C GLY A 24 -3.74 12.07 -10.10
N ILE A 25 -2.84 11.78 -11.05
CA ILE A 25 -1.47 12.31 -11.04
C ILE A 25 -1.47 13.83 -11.22
N PHE A 26 -2.29 14.36 -12.13
CA PHE A 26 -2.37 15.82 -12.36
C PHE A 26 -3.04 16.54 -11.19
N ILE A 27 -4.15 16.03 -10.67
CA ILE A 27 -4.88 16.59 -9.54
C ILE A 27 -4.00 16.59 -8.28
N ALA A 28 -3.20 15.55 -8.06
CA ALA A 28 -2.26 15.48 -6.95
C ALA A 28 -1.13 16.55 -6.99
N LYS A 29 -0.93 17.23 -8.14
CA LYS A 29 0.02 18.36 -8.25
C LYS A 29 -0.58 19.67 -7.75
N LEU A 30 -1.89 19.75 -7.55
CA LEU A 30 -2.55 20.95 -7.05
C LEU A 30 -2.24 21.16 -5.56
N PRO A 31 -2.15 22.41 -5.08
CA PRO A 31 -1.92 22.72 -3.68
C PRO A 31 -2.94 21.99 -2.79
N TYR A 32 -2.47 21.47 -1.66
CA TYR A 32 -3.22 20.68 -0.66
C TYR A 32 -3.70 19.29 -1.14
N LEU A 33 -3.88 19.03 -2.45
CA LEU A 33 -4.27 17.72 -2.97
C LEU A 33 -3.10 16.75 -3.09
N ASN A 34 -1.86 17.24 -3.05
CA ASN A 34 -0.66 16.43 -2.89
C ASN A 34 -0.65 15.61 -1.59
N LEU A 35 -1.32 16.09 -0.53
CA LEU A 35 -1.50 15.40 0.75
C LEU A 35 -2.35 14.12 0.61
N ILE A 36 -3.31 14.11 -0.32
CA ILE A 36 -4.16 12.95 -0.56
C ILE A 36 -3.40 11.87 -1.34
N GLY A 37 -2.51 12.28 -2.24
CA GLY A 37 -1.72 11.39 -3.08
C GLY A 37 -2.45 10.90 -4.34
N ALA A 38 -1.68 10.72 -5.43
CA ALA A 38 -2.23 10.39 -6.75
C ALA A 38 -3.00 9.06 -6.78
N LEU A 39 -2.56 8.07 -6.03
CA LEU A 39 -3.19 6.74 -6.00
C LEU A 39 -4.57 6.78 -5.34
N VAL A 40 -4.71 7.58 -4.28
CA VAL A 40 -6.00 7.75 -3.58
C VAL A 40 -6.96 8.53 -4.44
N ILE A 41 -6.49 9.59 -5.10
CA ILE A 41 -7.31 10.36 -6.04
C ILE A 41 -7.79 9.47 -7.20
N ALA A 42 -6.92 8.63 -7.75
CA ALA A 42 -7.32 7.66 -8.77
C ALA A 42 -8.38 6.67 -8.27
N LEU A 43 -8.27 6.20 -7.02
CA LEU A 43 -9.30 5.37 -6.37
C LEU A 43 -10.64 6.12 -6.28
N LEU A 44 -10.62 7.36 -5.78
CA LEU A 44 -11.83 8.19 -5.63
C LEU A 44 -12.50 8.49 -6.98
N LEU A 45 -11.69 8.78 -8.01
CA LEU A 45 -12.19 8.93 -9.38
C LEU A 45 -12.79 7.62 -9.91
N GLY A 46 -12.16 6.48 -9.62
CA GLY A 46 -12.73 5.16 -9.93
C GLY A 46 -14.08 4.95 -9.25
N ILE A 47 -14.20 5.34 -7.99
CA ILE A 47 -15.47 5.32 -7.23
C ILE A 47 -16.51 6.21 -7.92
N SER A 48 -16.17 7.41 -8.35
CA SER A 48 -17.10 8.32 -9.02
C SER A 48 -17.63 7.76 -10.34
N LEU A 49 -16.87 6.92 -11.03
CA LEU A 49 -17.32 6.22 -12.24
C LEU A 49 -18.43 5.20 -12.00
N GLN A 50 -18.78 4.91 -10.75
CA GLN A 50 -19.95 4.07 -10.43
C GLN A 50 -21.28 4.71 -10.82
N VAL A 51 -21.30 6.01 -11.11
CA VAL A 51 -22.47 6.71 -11.67
C VAL A 51 -22.76 6.28 -13.12
N LEU A 52 -21.78 5.68 -13.81
CA LEU A 52 -21.96 5.17 -15.16
C LEU A 52 -23.05 4.08 -15.24
N PRO A 53 -23.74 3.96 -16.39
CA PRO A 53 -24.76 2.93 -16.59
C PRO A 53 -24.23 1.53 -16.27
N VAL A 54 -25.08 0.71 -15.63
CA VAL A 54 -24.72 -0.65 -15.18
C VAL A 54 -24.17 -1.50 -16.34
N GLY A 55 -24.77 -1.43 -17.53
CA GLY A 55 -24.32 -2.19 -18.69
C GLY A 55 -22.87 -1.89 -19.10
N VAL A 56 -22.41 -0.62 -18.99
CA VAL A 56 -21.01 -0.25 -19.30
C VAL A 56 -20.06 -0.86 -18.27
N ARG A 57 -20.43 -0.87 -17.00
CA ARG A 57 -19.63 -1.45 -15.93
C ARG A 57 -19.55 -2.97 -16.01
N GLU A 58 -20.66 -3.64 -16.32
CA GLU A 58 -20.70 -5.09 -16.52
C GLU A 58 -19.88 -5.51 -17.73
N GLU A 59 -19.95 -4.76 -18.84
CA GLU A 59 -19.10 -5.01 -20.01
C GLU A 59 -17.62 -4.85 -19.69
N ALA A 60 -17.24 -3.87 -18.87
CA ALA A 60 -15.87 -3.59 -18.47
C ALA A 60 -15.35 -4.53 -17.35
N ALA A 61 -16.23 -5.19 -16.58
CA ALA A 61 -15.87 -5.93 -15.36
C ALA A 61 -14.73 -6.96 -15.53
N PRO A 62 -14.66 -7.80 -16.58
CA PRO A 62 -13.54 -8.71 -16.78
C PRO A 62 -12.20 -7.97 -16.99
N GLY A 63 -12.22 -6.84 -17.71
CA GLY A 63 -11.06 -5.97 -17.92
C GLY A 63 -10.63 -5.29 -16.63
N ILE A 64 -11.56 -4.79 -15.83
CA ILE A 64 -11.33 -4.17 -14.52
C ILE A 64 -10.64 -5.16 -13.57
N GLY A 65 -11.14 -6.41 -13.49
CA GLY A 65 -10.53 -7.46 -12.68
C GLY A 65 -9.11 -7.83 -13.15
N PHE A 66 -8.84 -7.80 -14.45
CA PHE A 66 -7.50 -8.02 -14.99
C PHE A 66 -6.54 -6.88 -14.61
N ILE A 67 -6.96 -5.63 -14.78
CA ILE A 67 -6.15 -4.43 -14.49
C ILE A 67 -5.84 -4.36 -12.99
N SER A 68 -6.84 -4.52 -12.10
CA SER A 68 -6.64 -4.47 -10.66
C SER A 68 -5.59 -5.47 -10.17
N ASN A 69 -5.49 -6.66 -10.81
CA ASN A 69 -4.55 -7.69 -10.39
C ASN A 69 -3.18 -7.62 -11.09
N LYS A 70 -3.17 -7.39 -12.42
CA LYS A 70 -1.91 -7.51 -13.20
C LYS A 70 -1.14 -6.20 -13.26
N PHE A 71 -1.83 -5.07 -13.40
CA PHE A 71 -1.19 -3.75 -13.43
C PHE A 71 -0.67 -3.36 -12.07
N LEU A 72 -1.35 -3.76 -10.98
CA LEU A 72 -0.83 -3.63 -9.65
C LEU A 72 0.54 -4.29 -9.49
N ARG A 73 0.64 -5.58 -9.85
CA ARG A 73 1.90 -6.33 -9.74
C ARG A 73 3.01 -5.71 -10.59
N LEU A 74 2.67 -5.28 -11.80
CA LEU A 74 3.62 -4.61 -12.68
C LEU A 74 4.08 -3.27 -12.09
N GLY A 75 3.16 -2.48 -11.54
CA GLY A 75 3.46 -1.22 -10.86
C GLY A 75 4.38 -1.41 -9.66
N ILE A 76 4.16 -2.47 -8.85
CA ILE A 76 5.03 -2.81 -7.72
C ILE A 76 6.44 -3.18 -8.21
N ILE A 77 6.56 -4.00 -9.26
CA ILE A 77 7.85 -4.35 -9.86
C ILE A 77 8.60 -3.09 -10.30
N LEU A 78 7.96 -2.22 -11.06
CA LEU A 78 8.58 -0.99 -11.56
C LEU A 78 8.93 -0.01 -10.43
N LEU A 79 8.17 -0.01 -9.33
CA LEU A 79 8.47 0.83 -8.17
C LEU A 79 9.82 0.46 -7.54
N GLY A 80 10.32 -0.76 -7.75
CA GLY A 80 11.64 -1.19 -7.30
C GLY A 80 12.78 -0.30 -7.82
N PHE A 81 12.66 0.28 -9.01
CA PHE A 81 13.65 1.23 -9.54
C PHE A 81 13.81 2.51 -8.70
N ARG A 82 12.83 2.83 -7.86
CA ARG A 82 12.92 3.96 -6.92
C ARG A 82 13.78 3.65 -5.71
N LEU A 83 13.94 2.37 -5.35
CA LEU A 83 14.70 1.94 -4.18
C LEU A 83 16.19 1.90 -4.53
N ASN A 84 16.97 2.78 -3.90
CA ASN A 84 18.42 2.78 -3.99
C ASN A 84 19.00 2.01 -2.78
N LEU A 85 19.53 0.81 -3.03
CA LEU A 85 20.04 -0.08 -1.99
C LEU A 85 21.34 0.43 -1.35
N THR A 86 22.16 1.23 -2.08
CA THR A 86 23.36 1.83 -1.52
C THR A 86 23.01 2.91 -0.51
N LYS A 87 22.10 3.85 -0.85
CA LYS A 87 21.58 4.84 0.10
C LYS A 87 20.95 4.18 1.33
N LEU A 88 20.27 3.06 1.13
CA LEU A 88 19.69 2.29 2.23
C LEU A 88 20.76 1.65 3.12
N ALA A 89 21.84 1.13 2.52
CA ALA A 89 22.98 0.57 3.27
C ALA A 89 23.75 1.68 4.03
N ASP A 90 23.95 2.84 3.40
CA ASP A 90 24.60 4.01 3.99
C ASP A 90 23.82 4.57 5.19
N ALA A 91 22.47 4.48 5.15
CA ALA A 91 21.62 4.86 6.28
C ALA A 91 21.82 3.98 7.53
N GLY A 92 22.50 2.87 7.35
CA GLY A 92 22.95 1.98 8.41
C GLY A 92 21.91 1.01 8.92
N ILE A 93 22.40 0.00 9.62
CA ILE A 93 21.60 -1.09 10.20
C ILE A 93 20.51 -0.57 11.16
N LYS A 94 20.74 0.56 11.82
CA LYS A 94 19.79 1.18 12.76
C LYS A 94 18.46 1.48 12.09
N THR A 95 18.48 2.05 10.87
CA THR A 95 17.29 2.39 10.11
C THR A 95 16.46 1.15 9.80
N ILE A 96 17.12 0.07 9.36
CA ILE A 96 16.46 -1.20 9.04
C ILE A 96 15.88 -1.84 10.30
N LEU A 97 16.62 -1.83 11.43
CA LEU A 97 16.13 -2.40 12.69
C LEU A 97 14.92 -1.63 13.22
N VAL A 98 14.96 -0.30 13.21
CA VAL A 98 13.82 0.54 13.62
C VAL A 98 12.62 0.32 12.71
N ALA A 99 12.84 0.25 11.38
CA ALA A 99 11.76 -0.08 10.43
C ALA A 99 11.17 -1.46 10.71
N MET A 100 12.00 -2.47 10.97
CA MET A 100 11.54 -3.84 11.27
C MET A 100 10.70 -3.90 12.54
N LEU A 101 11.17 -3.25 13.63
CA LEU A 101 10.42 -3.17 14.88
C LEU A 101 9.09 -2.43 14.71
N GLY A 102 9.12 -1.28 14.01
CA GLY A 102 7.92 -0.50 13.72
C GLY A 102 6.90 -1.28 12.89
N VAL A 103 7.33 -1.94 11.80
CA VAL A 103 6.47 -2.77 10.93
C VAL A 103 5.88 -3.94 11.72
N SER A 104 6.73 -4.72 12.39
CA SER A 104 6.28 -5.92 13.11
C SER A 104 5.33 -5.57 14.26
N GLY A 105 5.69 -4.56 15.07
CA GLY A 105 4.86 -4.10 16.19
C GLY A 105 3.51 -3.56 15.70
N THR A 106 3.51 -2.78 14.63
CA THR A 106 2.25 -2.24 14.07
C THR A 106 1.37 -3.33 13.49
N ILE A 107 1.92 -4.28 12.75
CA ILE A 107 1.14 -5.39 12.18
C ILE A 107 0.48 -6.20 13.30
N ILE A 108 1.24 -6.57 14.32
CA ILE A 108 0.73 -7.35 15.46
C ILE A 108 -0.36 -6.56 16.19
N LEU A 109 -0.11 -5.30 16.51
CA LEU A 109 -1.04 -4.45 17.24
C LEU A 109 -2.33 -4.22 16.44
N THR A 110 -2.21 -3.85 15.16
CA THR A 110 -3.38 -3.59 14.31
C THR A 110 -4.21 -4.86 14.12
N TYR A 111 -3.57 -6.01 13.87
CA TYR A 111 -4.27 -7.27 13.73
C TYR A 111 -5.02 -7.61 15.03
N TRP A 112 -4.35 -7.55 16.18
CA TRP A 112 -4.94 -7.86 17.48
C TRP A 112 -6.13 -6.94 17.82
N LEU A 113 -5.97 -5.62 17.62
CA LEU A 113 -7.03 -4.64 17.85
C LEU A 113 -8.21 -4.86 16.89
N SER A 114 -7.94 -5.09 15.61
CA SER A 114 -8.99 -5.38 14.61
C SER A 114 -9.80 -6.60 15.00
N LYS A 115 -9.15 -7.66 15.46
CA LYS A 115 -9.82 -8.88 15.95
C LYS A 115 -10.63 -8.59 17.21
N LYS A 116 -10.09 -7.83 18.16
CA LYS A 116 -10.78 -7.44 19.38
C LYS A 116 -12.03 -6.59 19.10
N PHE A 117 -12.00 -5.79 18.04
CA PHE A 117 -13.15 -4.99 17.60
C PHE A 117 -14.13 -5.76 16.71
N GLY A 118 -13.90 -7.06 16.48
CA GLY A 118 -14.82 -7.93 15.75
C GLY A 118 -14.59 -7.99 14.23
N ALA A 119 -13.44 -7.53 13.73
CA ALA A 119 -13.12 -7.66 12.31
C ALA A 119 -12.84 -9.12 11.93
N GLU A 120 -13.17 -9.48 10.68
CA GLU A 120 -12.81 -10.77 10.10
C GLU A 120 -11.29 -10.89 9.94
N ASP A 121 -10.78 -12.12 9.96
CA ASP A 121 -9.34 -12.39 9.90
C ASP A 121 -8.67 -11.85 8.65
N GLU A 122 -9.32 -12.00 7.50
CA GLU A 122 -8.82 -11.49 6.24
C GLU A 122 -8.71 -9.96 6.25
N LEU A 123 -9.79 -9.27 6.63
CA LEU A 123 -9.82 -7.81 6.73
C LEU A 123 -8.81 -7.30 7.77
N ALA A 124 -8.71 -7.99 8.92
CA ALA A 124 -7.75 -7.65 9.97
C ALA A 124 -6.30 -7.78 9.48
N ALA A 125 -5.97 -8.86 8.76
CA ALA A 125 -4.64 -9.10 8.21
C ALA A 125 -4.27 -8.06 7.14
N LEU A 126 -5.19 -7.78 6.21
CA LEU A 126 -4.99 -6.78 5.16
C LEU A 126 -4.80 -5.37 5.74
N SER A 127 -5.66 -4.97 6.69
CA SER A 127 -5.56 -3.67 7.36
C SER A 127 -4.29 -3.55 8.18
N ALA A 128 -3.85 -4.63 8.85
CA ALA A 128 -2.61 -4.65 9.61
C ALA A 128 -1.38 -4.48 8.72
N CYS A 129 -1.31 -5.18 7.59
CA CYS A 129 -0.22 -5.05 6.64
C CYS A 129 -0.21 -3.66 5.97
N GLY A 130 -1.38 -3.14 5.63
CA GLY A 130 -1.52 -1.79 5.09
C GLY A 130 -1.03 -0.72 6.05
N THR A 131 -1.49 -0.74 7.30
CA THR A 131 -1.08 0.19 8.36
C THR A 131 0.41 0.04 8.69
N GLY A 132 0.90 -1.20 8.73
CA GLY A 132 2.28 -1.50 9.17
C GLY A 132 3.36 -1.22 8.13
N ILE A 133 3.09 -1.27 6.81
CA ILE A 133 4.13 -1.22 5.78
C ILE A 133 4.05 0.04 4.91
N CYS A 134 3.21 0.01 3.87
CA CYS A 134 3.17 1.09 2.87
C CYS A 134 1.77 1.36 2.30
N GLY A 135 0.75 1.22 3.13
CA GLY A 135 -0.62 1.57 2.77
C GLY A 135 -1.24 0.63 1.74
N ALA A 136 -1.88 1.21 0.74
CA ALA A 136 -2.59 0.50 -0.31
C ALA A 136 -1.72 -0.54 -1.04
N ALA A 137 -0.46 -0.21 -1.33
CA ALA A 137 0.46 -1.13 -1.98
C ALA A 137 0.71 -2.41 -1.15
N ALA A 138 0.78 -2.28 0.18
CA ALA A 138 0.95 -3.43 1.07
C ALA A 138 -0.32 -4.29 1.15
N VAL A 139 -1.49 -3.67 1.25
CA VAL A 139 -2.78 -4.40 1.19
C VAL A 139 -2.83 -5.28 -0.05
N MET A 140 -2.59 -4.68 -1.21
CA MET A 140 -2.66 -5.37 -2.49
C MET A 140 -1.51 -6.35 -2.73
N GLY A 141 -0.34 -6.07 -2.15
CA GLY A 141 0.82 -6.96 -2.22
C GLY A 141 0.65 -8.24 -1.40
N VAL A 142 -0.04 -8.14 -0.26
CA VAL A 142 -0.30 -9.27 0.65
C VAL A 142 -1.57 -10.04 0.26
N SER A 143 -2.58 -9.38 -0.27
CA SER A 143 -3.87 -10.00 -0.61
C SER A 143 -3.76 -11.29 -1.44
N PRO A 144 -2.90 -11.39 -2.48
CA PRO A 144 -2.75 -12.63 -3.23
C PRO A 144 -2.22 -13.83 -2.42
N GLN A 145 -1.65 -13.58 -1.23
CA GLN A 145 -1.15 -14.61 -0.31
C GLN A 145 -2.24 -15.13 0.63
N ILE A 146 -3.35 -14.41 0.72
CA ILE A 146 -4.51 -14.77 1.55
C ILE A 146 -5.51 -15.47 0.65
N GLU A 147 -5.71 -16.77 0.84
CA GLU A 147 -6.75 -17.51 0.15
C GLU A 147 -8.11 -17.18 0.76
N SER A 148 -9.07 -16.78 -0.06
CA SER A 148 -10.46 -16.59 0.33
C SER A 148 -11.35 -17.58 -0.41
N ARG A 149 -12.39 -18.06 0.26
CA ARG A 149 -13.44 -18.91 -0.37
C ARG A 149 -14.45 -18.07 -1.15
N ASP A 150 -14.51 -16.77 -0.86
CA ASP A 150 -15.41 -15.79 -1.45
C ASP A 150 -14.60 -14.64 -2.06
N GLU A 151 -14.46 -14.64 -3.36
CA GLU A 151 -13.70 -13.62 -4.11
C GLU A 151 -14.37 -12.23 -4.06
N GLU A 152 -15.69 -12.16 -3.93
CA GLU A 152 -16.41 -10.88 -3.79
C GLU A 152 -16.10 -10.27 -2.42
N ARG A 153 -16.21 -11.08 -1.37
CA ARG A 153 -15.86 -10.69 -0.01
C ARG A 153 -14.41 -10.25 0.13
N LYS A 154 -13.51 -10.93 -0.54
CA LYS A 154 -12.09 -10.56 -0.60
C LYS A 154 -11.87 -9.18 -1.21
N ARG A 155 -12.53 -8.89 -2.34
CA ARG A 155 -12.46 -7.56 -2.96
C ARG A 155 -13.00 -6.47 -2.05
N GLU A 156 -14.11 -6.73 -1.36
CA GLU A 156 -14.65 -5.80 -0.36
C GLU A 156 -13.64 -5.54 0.76
N ASN A 157 -12.98 -6.57 1.28
CA ASN A 157 -11.97 -6.46 2.32
C ASN A 157 -10.74 -5.69 1.84
N GLU A 158 -10.28 -5.93 0.61
CA GLU A 158 -9.18 -5.17 -0.03
C GLU A 158 -9.50 -3.68 -0.08
N VAL A 159 -10.67 -3.35 -0.62
CA VAL A 159 -11.11 -1.96 -0.77
C VAL A 159 -11.25 -1.27 0.57
N LEU A 160 -11.85 -1.96 1.54
CA LEU A 160 -12.05 -1.43 2.88
C LEU A 160 -10.71 -1.18 3.58
N ALA A 161 -9.78 -2.13 3.53
CA ALA A 161 -8.44 -1.96 4.07
C ALA A 161 -7.69 -0.79 3.41
N VAL A 162 -7.78 -0.66 2.07
CA VAL A 162 -7.19 0.46 1.32
C VAL A 162 -7.81 1.78 1.76
N ALA A 163 -9.14 1.87 1.85
CA ALA A 163 -9.82 3.09 2.28
C ALA A 163 -9.37 3.53 3.68
N VAL A 164 -9.29 2.60 4.63
CA VAL A 164 -8.84 2.88 6.00
C VAL A 164 -7.42 3.45 6.01
N VAL A 165 -6.47 2.80 5.34
CA VAL A 165 -5.07 3.28 5.37
C VAL A 165 -4.86 4.60 4.64
N CYS A 166 -5.66 4.88 3.60
CA CYS A 166 -5.63 6.16 2.89
C CYS A 166 -6.12 7.30 3.78
N VAL A 167 -7.27 7.12 4.45
CA VAL A 167 -7.80 8.13 5.36
C VAL A 167 -6.86 8.35 6.54
N MET A 168 -6.38 7.28 7.17
CA MET A 168 -5.41 7.38 8.25
C MET A 168 -4.13 8.07 7.79
N GLY A 169 -3.61 7.71 6.62
CA GLY A 169 -2.42 8.34 6.04
C GLY A 169 -2.56 9.86 5.92
N THR A 170 -3.68 10.34 5.38
CA THR A 170 -3.95 11.77 5.24
C THR A 170 -4.08 12.46 6.59
N VAL A 171 -4.85 11.88 7.52
CA VAL A 171 -5.05 12.43 8.87
C VAL A 171 -3.73 12.55 9.62
N PHE A 172 -2.93 11.48 9.63
CA PHE A 172 -1.65 11.48 10.35
C PHE A 172 -0.60 12.37 9.65
N THR A 173 -0.63 12.53 8.34
CA THR A 173 0.24 13.49 7.64
C THR A 173 -0.01 14.92 8.13
N LEU A 174 -1.28 15.34 8.18
CA LEU A 174 -1.64 16.66 8.70
C LEU A 174 -1.28 16.80 10.17
N LEU A 175 -1.57 15.78 10.97
CA LEU A 175 -1.25 15.77 12.39
C LEU A 175 0.27 15.92 12.62
N GLU A 176 1.10 15.17 11.94
CA GLU A 176 2.56 15.21 12.09
C GLU A 176 3.15 16.56 11.67
N ILE A 177 2.67 17.14 10.57
CA ILE A 177 3.10 18.48 10.15
C ILE A 177 2.78 19.52 11.21
N VAL A 178 1.57 19.47 11.79
CA VAL A 178 1.12 20.43 12.81
C VAL A 178 1.89 20.28 14.12
N ILE A 179 2.17 19.06 14.57
CA ILE A 179 2.83 18.81 15.85
C ILE A 179 4.36 18.95 15.80
N LYS A 180 5.00 18.90 14.60
CA LYS A 180 6.47 18.95 14.46
C LYS A 180 7.12 20.10 15.24
N PRO A 181 6.62 21.35 15.20
CA PRO A 181 7.23 22.45 15.95
C PRO A 181 7.26 22.22 17.47
N MET A 182 6.32 21.42 17.99
CA MET A 182 6.20 21.12 19.43
C MET A 182 7.11 19.99 19.88
N LEU A 183 7.62 19.19 18.93
CA LEU A 183 8.39 17.97 19.25
C LEU A 183 9.88 18.23 19.52
N GLY A 184 10.42 19.40 19.12
CA GLY A 184 11.84 19.73 19.26
C GLY A 184 12.74 18.77 18.46
N LEU A 185 12.28 18.26 17.32
CA LEU A 185 13.02 17.39 16.42
C LEU A 185 13.78 18.20 15.37
N SER A 186 15.00 17.78 15.03
CA SER A 186 15.67 18.27 13.84
C SER A 186 14.89 17.87 12.58
N ASP A 187 15.17 18.52 11.44
CA ASP A 187 14.46 18.21 10.19
C ASP A 187 14.72 16.77 9.73
N SER A 188 15.95 16.28 9.87
CA SER A 188 16.29 14.88 9.58
C SER A 188 15.54 13.91 10.51
N GLN A 189 15.50 14.18 11.81
CA GLN A 189 14.76 13.37 12.78
C GLN A 189 13.26 13.34 12.46
N PHE A 190 12.69 14.49 12.08
CA PHE A 190 11.29 14.52 11.66
C PHE A 190 11.06 13.71 10.38
N GLY A 191 11.99 13.76 9.43
CA GLY A 191 11.95 12.90 8.25
C GLY A 191 11.88 11.40 8.62
N ILE A 192 12.71 10.95 9.58
CA ILE A 192 12.64 9.58 10.10
C ILE A 192 11.26 9.25 10.67
N VAL A 193 10.66 10.19 11.43
CA VAL A 193 9.30 10.01 11.95
C VAL A 193 8.31 9.87 10.80
N ALA A 194 8.26 10.83 9.89
CA ALA A 194 7.30 10.84 8.78
C ALA A 194 7.44 9.61 7.87
N GLY A 195 8.65 9.21 7.53
CA GLY A 195 8.89 7.99 6.75
C GLY A 195 8.51 6.72 7.49
N GLY A 196 8.70 6.71 8.82
CA GLY A 196 8.50 5.55 9.68
C GLY A 196 7.06 5.37 10.20
N SER A 197 6.25 6.41 10.29
CA SER A 197 4.89 6.36 10.81
C SER A 197 3.82 6.47 9.72
N LEU A 198 4.01 7.31 8.71
CA LEU A 198 3.01 7.54 7.67
C LEU A 198 2.80 6.31 6.77
N HIS A 199 1.60 6.18 6.21
CA HIS A 199 1.16 4.97 5.54
C HIS A 199 1.70 4.86 4.11
N GLU A 200 1.65 5.92 3.30
CA GLU A 200 2.05 5.89 1.90
C GLU A 200 3.32 6.71 1.62
N ILE A 201 3.99 6.39 0.52
CA ILE A 201 5.16 7.15 0.06
C ILE A 201 4.78 8.61 -0.20
N ALA A 202 3.60 8.87 -0.77
CA ALA A 202 3.11 10.21 -1.03
C ALA A 202 2.97 11.04 0.26
N HIS A 203 2.46 10.44 1.32
CA HIS A 203 2.34 11.07 2.63
C HIS A 203 3.71 11.40 3.24
N ALA A 204 4.66 10.46 3.15
CA ALA A 204 6.03 10.69 3.63
C ALA A 204 6.75 11.80 2.84
N ILE A 205 6.53 11.88 1.52
CA ILE A 205 7.05 12.95 0.69
C ILE A 205 6.42 14.28 1.08
N ALA A 206 5.09 14.33 1.23
CA ALA A 206 4.38 15.55 1.57
C ALA A 206 4.81 16.11 2.94
N ALA A 207 4.88 15.25 3.97
CA ALA A 207 5.35 15.67 5.30
C ALA A 207 6.83 16.03 5.29
N GLY A 208 7.69 15.20 4.66
CA GLY A 208 9.12 15.43 4.59
C GLY A 208 9.48 16.72 3.87
N SER A 209 8.88 16.99 2.71
CA SER A 209 9.14 18.18 1.91
C SER A 209 8.70 19.48 2.59
N ALA A 210 7.75 19.41 3.52
CA ALA A 210 7.30 20.59 4.27
C ALA A 210 8.41 21.21 5.15
N PHE A 211 9.48 20.46 5.46
CA PHE A 211 10.56 20.88 6.35
C PHE A 211 11.96 20.74 5.69
N GLY A 212 12.02 20.79 4.36
CA GLY A 212 13.26 20.88 3.59
C GLY A 212 13.83 19.54 3.12
N GLU A 213 14.96 19.61 2.38
CA GLU A 213 15.58 18.45 1.72
C GLU A 213 16.06 17.38 2.71
N ALA A 214 16.67 17.76 3.81
CA ALA A 214 17.17 16.83 4.83
C ALA A 214 16.03 15.98 5.43
N SER A 215 14.88 16.61 5.65
CA SER A 215 13.67 15.92 6.10
C SER A 215 13.12 14.97 5.03
N LEU A 216 13.05 15.42 3.79
CA LEU A 216 12.56 14.63 2.67
C LEU A 216 13.43 13.38 2.42
N ASP A 217 14.75 13.54 2.39
CA ASP A 217 15.68 12.44 2.17
C ASP A 217 15.57 11.39 3.27
N SER A 218 15.56 11.83 4.54
CA SER A 218 15.40 10.93 5.70
C SER A 218 14.05 10.21 5.67
N ALA A 219 12.96 10.91 5.28
CA ALA A 219 11.63 10.32 5.14
C ALA A 219 11.59 9.25 4.04
N LEU A 220 12.22 9.51 2.90
CA LEU A 220 12.29 8.54 1.80
C LEU A 220 13.10 7.30 2.20
N ILE A 221 14.26 7.46 2.81
CA ILE A 221 15.11 6.36 3.25
C ILE A 221 14.35 5.46 4.23
N MET A 222 13.75 6.05 5.27
CA MET A 222 13.00 5.28 6.26
C MET A 222 11.77 4.61 5.64
N LYS A 223 11.05 5.30 4.77
CA LYS A 223 9.87 4.73 4.09
C LYS A 223 10.23 3.58 3.17
N LEU A 224 11.30 3.71 2.39
CA LEU A 224 11.77 2.65 1.49
C LEU A 224 12.28 1.43 2.26
N SER A 225 12.89 1.63 3.44
CA SER A 225 13.24 0.53 4.37
C SER A 225 12.01 -0.29 4.77
N ARG A 226 10.88 0.36 5.06
CA ARG A 226 9.61 -0.34 5.35
C ARG A 226 9.06 -1.07 4.12
N VAL A 227 9.12 -0.45 2.94
CA VAL A 227 8.67 -1.07 1.69
C VAL A 227 9.46 -2.35 1.39
N LEU A 228 10.76 -2.36 1.66
CA LEU A 228 11.59 -3.56 1.49
C LEU A 228 11.08 -4.74 2.34
N LEU A 229 10.53 -4.46 3.52
CA LEU A 229 9.95 -5.49 4.40
C LEU A 229 8.63 -6.09 3.87
N LEU A 230 8.04 -5.52 2.81
CA LEU A 230 6.84 -6.09 2.19
C LEU A 230 7.05 -7.53 1.73
N ALA A 231 8.23 -7.84 1.16
CA ALA A 231 8.54 -9.16 0.66
C ALA A 231 8.54 -10.24 1.77
N PRO A 232 9.34 -10.11 2.85
CA PRO A 232 9.32 -11.09 3.94
C PRO A 232 7.97 -11.13 4.67
N VAL A 233 7.30 -9.99 4.87
CA VAL A 233 5.99 -9.96 5.55
C VAL A 233 4.94 -10.69 4.72
N ALA A 234 4.87 -10.48 3.41
CA ALA A 234 3.92 -11.17 2.55
C ALA A 234 4.11 -12.71 2.59
N LEU A 235 5.35 -13.18 2.65
CA LEU A 235 5.65 -14.61 2.81
C LEU A 235 5.22 -15.14 4.18
N ILE A 236 5.53 -14.42 5.25
CA ILE A 236 5.19 -14.80 6.63
C ILE A 236 3.66 -14.85 6.81
N VAL A 237 2.95 -13.81 6.35
CA VAL A 237 1.49 -13.75 6.45
C VAL A 237 0.83 -14.84 5.61
N GLY A 238 1.32 -15.06 4.38
CA GLY A 238 0.83 -16.14 3.52
C GLY A 238 1.01 -17.52 4.16
N TYR A 239 2.20 -17.79 4.72
CA TYR A 239 2.49 -19.04 5.41
C TYR A 239 1.62 -19.23 6.67
N TRP A 240 1.48 -18.18 7.48
CA TRP A 240 0.65 -18.21 8.68
C TRP A 240 -0.83 -18.45 8.35
N TYR A 241 -1.34 -17.76 7.34
CA TYR A 241 -2.74 -17.87 6.91
C TYR A 241 -3.04 -19.25 6.35
N GLN A 242 -2.15 -19.80 5.53
CA GLN A 242 -2.27 -21.14 4.97
C GLN A 242 -2.23 -22.23 6.06
N ARG A 243 -1.32 -22.12 7.04
CA ARG A 243 -1.30 -23.06 8.19
C ARG A 243 -2.60 -23.04 8.98
N ARG A 244 -3.22 -21.89 9.09
CA ARG A 244 -4.49 -21.75 9.77
C ARG A 244 -5.62 -22.45 9.00
N LEU A 245 -5.72 -22.23 7.69
CA LEU A 245 -6.69 -22.90 6.83
C LEU A 245 -6.55 -24.43 6.87
N VAL A 246 -5.30 -24.93 6.87
CA VAL A 246 -5.04 -26.38 6.98
C VAL A 246 -5.54 -26.93 8.32
N LYS A 247 -5.35 -26.21 9.42
CA LYS A 247 -5.87 -26.65 10.73
C LYS A 247 -7.41 -26.67 10.78
N GLU A 248 -8.05 -25.69 10.17
CA GLU A 248 -9.51 -25.63 10.06
C GLU A 248 -10.06 -26.70 9.10
N SER A 249 -9.35 -27.00 8.00
CA SER A 249 -9.73 -28.04 7.02
C SER A 249 -9.40 -29.46 7.49
N ALA A 250 -8.42 -29.65 8.37
CA ALA A 250 -8.13 -30.95 8.98
C ALA A 250 -9.26 -31.47 9.90
N ALA A 251 -10.12 -30.56 10.37
CA ALA A 251 -11.37 -30.91 11.07
C ALA A 251 -12.48 -31.34 10.09
N ASP A 252 -12.36 -31.07 8.79
CA ASP A 252 -13.43 -31.26 7.79
C ASP A 252 -13.07 -32.21 6.63
N HIS A 253 -12.00 -32.97 6.72
CA HIS A 253 -11.54 -34.06 5.79
C HIS A 253 -11.53 -33.77 4.27
N THR A 254 -11.54 -32.53 3.78
CA THR A 254 -11.95 -32.28 2.41
C THR A 254 -10.94 -31.63 1.45
N GLN A 255 -9.76 -31.16 1.81
CA GLN A 255 -8.78 -30.73 0.77
C GLN A 255 -7.33 -30.74 1.22
N ALA A 256 -6.44 -31.22 0.31
CA ALA A 256 -4.99 -31.12 0.46
C ALA A 256 -4.52 -29.65 0.40
N PRO A 257 -3.48 -29.28 1.18
CA PRO A 257 -2.97 -27.89 1.18
C PRO A 257 -2.43 -27.53 -0.22
N LYS A 258 -2.98 -26.49 -0.82
CA LYS A 258 -2.41 -25.89 -2.02
C LYS A 258 -1.00 -25.35 -1.71
N LYS A 259 -0.08 -25.49 -2.66
CA LYS A 259 1.29 -24.94 -2.54
C LYS A 259 1.19 -23.41 -2.30
N LEU A 260 1.99 -22.91 -1.35
CA LEU A 260 2.13 -21.45 -1.12
C LEU A 260 2.33 -20.72 -2.46
N PRO A 261 1.48 -19.78 -2.83
CA PRO A 261 1.71 -18.97 -4.00
C PRO A 261 2.92 -18.07 -3.74
N ILE A 262 4.08 -18.42 -4.30
CA ILE A 262 5.26 -17.55 -4.21
C ILE A 262 4.92 -16.23 -4.91
N PRO A 263 5.01 -15.09 -4.22
CA PRO A 263 4.70 -13.79 -4.82
C PRO A 263 5.81 -13.35 -5.77
N TRP A 264 5.86 -13.96 -6.96
CA TRP A 264 6.90 -13.74 -7.97
C TRP A 264 7.15 -12.27 -8.31
N PHE A 265 6.12 -11.42 -8.17
CA PHE A 265 6.23 -9.97 -8.39
C PHE A 265 7.11 -9.28 -7.34
N LEU A 266 7.23 -9.84 -6.12
CA LEU A 266 8.17 -9.33 -5.11
C LEU A 266 9.62 -9.67 -5.48
N GLY A 267 9.86 -10.84 -6.08
CA GLY A 267 11.15 -11.15 -6.70
C GLY A 267 11.49 -10.16 -7.82
N GLY A 268 10.50 -9.82 -8.64
CA GLY A 268 10.62 -8.76 -9.64
C GLY A 268 10.95 -7.39 -9.04
N PHE A 269 10.30 -7.01 -7.93
CA PHE A 269 10.60 -5.77 -7.20
C PHE A 269 12.03 -5.73 -6.68
N ILE A 270 12.51 -6.82 -6.07
CA ILE A 270 13.90 -6.91 -5.58
C ILE A 270 14.88 -6.84 -6.76
N LEU A 271 14.60 -7.54 -7.85
CA LEU A 271 15.43 -7.51 -9.05
C LEU A 271 15.54 -6.10 -9.62
N THR A 272 14.43 -5.38 -9.78
CA THR A 272 14.42 -4.00 -10.29
C THR A 272 15.11 -3.04 -9.33
N SER A 273 15.05 -3.28 -8.02
CA SER A 273 15.79 -2.51 -7.02
C SER A 273 17.31 -2.69 -7.16
N ILE A 274 17.76 -3.93 -7.41
CA ILE A 274 19.17 -4.24 -7.70
C ILE A 274 19.59 -3.58 -9.02
N LEU A 275 18.82 -3.76 -10.08
CA LEU A 275 19.13 -3.16 -11.39
C LEU A 275 19.20 -1.63 -11.30
N GLY A 276 18.21 -0.98 -10.66
CA GLY A 276 18.17 0.48 -10.49
C GLY A 276 19.30 1.03 -9.62
N THR A 277 19.86 0.20 -8.73
CA THR A 277 20.98 0.60 -7.86
C THR A 277 22.34 0.47 -8.54
N PHE A 278 22.57 -0.66 -9.22
CA PHE A 278 23.90 -1.03 -9.70
C PHE A 278 24.15 -0.79 -11.20
N LEU A 279 23.08 -0.64 -12.00
CA LEU A 279 23.23 -0.30 -13.40
C LEU A 279 23.17 1.23 -13.60
N PRO A 280 24.04 1.80 -14.45
CA PRO A 280 24.11 3.24 -14.72
C PRO A 280 22.98 3.68 -15.65
N PHE A 281 21.75 3.66 -15.17
CA PHE A 281 20.62 4.19 -15.94
C PHE A 281 20.66 5.73 -15.95
N PRO A 282 20.41 6.38 -17.09
CA PRO A 282 20.18 7.80 -17.12
C PRO A 282 19.02 8.19 -16.19
N PRO A 283 19.12 9.29 -15.42
CA PRO A 283 18.05 9.74 -14.51
C PRO A 283 16.68 9.84 -15.18
N VAL A 284 16.63 10.30 -16.42
CA VAL A 284 15.38 10.40 -17.21
C VAL A 284 14.71 9.04 -17.41
N VAL A 285 15.50 7.97 -17.60
CA VAL A 285 14.95 6.61 -17.75
C VAL A 285 14.39 6.10 -16.43
N LEU A 286 15.11 6.30 -15.32
CA LEU A 286 14.64 5.90 -14.00
C LEU A 286 13.35 6.63 -13.62
N ASP A 287 13.30 7.95 -13.83
CA ASP A 287 12.11 8.76 -13.57
C ASP A 287 10.94 8.31 -14.45
N GLY A 288 11.19 8.00 -15.71
CA GLY A 288 10.17 7.47 -16.62
C GLY A 288 9.61 6.12 -16.15
N LEU A 289 10.47 5.20 -15.68
CA LEU A 289 10.05 3.90 -15.15
C LEU A 289 9.23 4.05 -13.85
N VAL A 290 9.64 4.95 -12.97
CA VAL A 290 8.92 5.26 -11.74
C VAL A 290 7.56 5.92 -12.06
N GLN A 291 7.50 6.84 -13.01
CA GLN A 291 6.23 7.42 -13.46
C GLN A 291 5.30 6.36 -14.04
N ALA A 292 5.82 5.46 -14.88
CA ALA A 292 5.06 4.32 -15.39
C ALA A 292 4.53 3.44 -14.25
N ALA A 293 5.32 3.21 -13.19
CA ALA A 293 4.87 2.49 -12.00
C ALA A 293 3.65 3.17 -11.37
N TYR A 294 3.70 4.48 -11.18
CA TYR A 294 2.56 5.23 -10.63
C TYR A 294 1.32 5.21 -11.53
N VAL A 295 1.49 5.22 -12.85
CA VAL A 295 0.37 5.08 -13.79
C VAL A 295 -0.28 3.70 -13.64
N PHE A 296 0.49 2.62 -13.64
CA PHE A 296 -0.05 1.27 -13.46
C PHE A 296 -0.70 1.06 -12.09
N LEU A 297 -0.09 1.57 -11.03
CA LEU A 297 -0.67 1.53 -9.69
C LEU A 297 -1.97 2.35 -9.63
N GLY A 298 -1.99 3.54 -10.22
CA GLY A 298 -3.18 4.39 -10.30
C GLY A 298 -4.32 3.74 -11.09
N MET A 299 -4.01 3.06 -12.21
CA MET A 299 -4.99 2.28 -12.95
C MET A 299 -5.57 1.13 -12.11
N ALA A 300 -4.72 0.42 -11.38
CA ALA A 300 -5.17 -0.64 -10.48
C ALA A 300 -6.06 -0.10 -9.35
N MET A 301 -5.71 1.05 -8.78
CA MET A 301 -6.50 1.72 -7.75
C MET A 301 -7.86 2.21 -8.28
N ALA A 302 -7.88 2.79 -9.48
CA ALA A 302 -9.13 3.17 -10.14
C ALA A 302 -10.03 1.95 -10.42
N ALA A 303 -9.44 0.85 -10.88
CA ALA A 303 -10.15 -0.41 -11.11
C ALA A 303 -10.79 -0.95 -9.82
N LEU A 304 -10.08 -0.87 -8.68
CA LEU A 304 -10.64 -1.19 -7.37
C LEU A 304 -11.78 -0.24 -7.02
N GLY A 305 -11.60 1.06 -7.21
CA GLY A 305 -12.64 2.06 -6.94
C GLY A 305 -13.95 1.80 -7.68
N ILE A 306 -13.88 1.39 -8.96
CA ILE A 306 -15.07 1.04 -9.77
C ILE A 306 -15.80 -0.19 -9.17
N SER A 307 -15.09 -1.08 -8.51
CA SER A 307 -15.62 -2.32 -7.92
C SER A 307 -16.15 -2.17 -6.48
N VAL A 308 -16.08 -0.99 -5.89
CA VAL A 308 -16.45 -0.74 -4.47
C VAL A 308 -17.95 -0.90 -4.22
N ASN A 309 -18.30 -1.53 -3.12
CA ASN A 309 -19.65 -1.50 -2.56
C ASN A 309 -19.71 -0.59 -1.31
N PHE A 310 -20.29 0.60 -1.45
CA PHE A 310 -20.36 1.58 -0.36
C PHE A 310 -21.09 1.09 0.89
N ASN A 311 -22.15 0.31 0.74
CA ASN A 311 -22.92 -0.19 1.88
C ASN A 311 -22.04 -1.06 2.82
N VAL A 312 -21.06 -1.75 2.25
CA VAL A 312 -20.11 -2.58 3.00
C VAL A 312 -19.13 -1.72 3.78
N ILE A 313 -18.61 -0.66 3.15
CA ILE A 313 -17.65 0.26 3.80
C ILE A 313 -18.27 0.87 5.06
N PHE A 314 -19.49 1.39 4.98
CA PHE A 314 -20.17 2.02 6.12
C PHE A 314 -20.51 1.02 7.23
N LYS A 315 -20.91 -0.20 6.89
CA LYS A 315 -21.33 -1.20 7.90
C LYS A 315 -20.15 -1.88 8.60
N ARG A 316 -19.02 -2.09 7.90
CA ARG A 316 -17.92 -2.95 8.38
C ARG A 316 -16.64 -2.17 8.69
N GLY A 317 -16.52 -0.91 8.21
CA GLY A 317 -15.30 -0.13 8.30
C GLY A 317 -14.91 0.28 9.71
N GLY A 318 -15.89 0.51 10.60
CA GLY A 318 -15.65 1.06 11.92
C GLY A 318 -14.66 0.26 12.78
N THR A 319 -14.70 -1.06 12.71
CA THR A 319 -13.85 -1.96 13.49
C THR A 319 -12.36 -1.83 13.14
N VAL A 320 -12.04 -1.84 11.84
CA VAL A 320 -10.65 -1.72 11.37
C VAL A 320 -10.17 -0.27 11.39
N PHE A 321 -11.07 0.69 11.25
CA PHE A 321 -10.75 2.12 11.31
C PHE A 321 -10.22 2.50 12.70
N GLY A 322 -10.93 2.10 13.77
CA GLY A 322 -10.50 2.33 15.14
C GLY A 322 -9.17 1.63 15.47
N ALA A 323 -9.01 0.39 15.01
CA ALA A 323 -7.77 -0.36 15.19
C ALA A 323 -6.58 0.33 14.49
N ALA A 324 -6.77 0.75 13.23
CA ALA A 324 -5.74 1.45 12.47
C ALA A 324 -5.39 2.80 13.09
N ALA A 325 -6.38 3.58 13.58
CA ALA A 325 -6.15 4.86 14.24
C ALA A 325 -5.28 4.72 15.50
N ILE A 326 -5.62 3.78 16.38
CA ILE A 326 -4.85 3.51 17.59
C ILE A 326 -3.44 3.03 17.25
N SER A 327 -3.32 2.11 16.30
CA SER A 327 -2.02 1.57 15.89
C SER A 327 -1.14 2.62 15.22
N SER A 328 -1.72 3.52 14.41
CA SER A 328 -0.99 4.62 13.79
C SER A 328 -0.50 5.62 14.81
N LEU A 329 -1.31 5.92 15.84
CA LEU A 329 -0.90 6.77 16.96
C LEU A 329 0.27 6.13 17.73
N CYS A 330 0.17 4.84 18.05
CA CYS A 330 1.25 4.11 18.72
C CYS A 330 2.52 4.09 17.87
N LEU A 331 2.39 3.86 16.56
CA LEU A 331 3.53 3.88 15.63
C LEU A 331 4.18 5.26 15.55
N MET A 332 3.39 6.33 15.47
CA MET A 332 3.91 7.71 15.47
C MET A 332 4.69 7.99 16.75
N ILE A 333 4.14 7.66 17.93
CA ILE A 333 4.82 7.84 19.22
C ILE A 333 6.12 7.01 19.25
N PHE A 334 6.05 5.75 18.82
CA PHE A 334 7.23 4.89 18.73
C PHE A 334 8.31 5.52 17.84
N MET A 335 7.95 6.02 16.65
CA MET A 335 8.91 6.65 15.75
C MET A 335 9.49 7.94 16.28
N ILE A 336 8.72 8.75 17.02
CA ILE A 336 9.23 9.94 17.70
C ILE A 336 10.30 9.56 18.75
N ILE A 337 10.02 8.53 19.55
CA ILE A 337 10.97 8.04 20.56
C ILE A 337 12.23 7.49 19.89
N MET A 338 12.09 6.61 18.90
CA MET A 338 13.22 6.01 18.18
C MET A 338 14.07 7.06 17.46
N SER A 339 13.41 8.07 16.88
CA SER A 339 14.11 9.17 16.20
C SER A 339 14.98 9.99 17.17
N LYS A 340 14.48 10.29 18.36
CA LYS A 340 15.25 11.01 19.40
C LYS A 340 16.39 10.20 19.98
N LEU A 341 16.24 8.87 20.06
CA LEU A 341 17.25 8.01 20.70
C LEU A 341 18.37 7.61 19.76
N PHE A 342 18.11 7.46 18.46
CA PHE A 342 19.05 6.82 17.54
C PHE A 342 19.49 7.70 16.36
N PHE A 343 18.80 8.80 16.11
CA PHE A 343 19.06 9.70 14.98
C PHE A 343 19.16 11.16 15.42
#